data_cd21d868c33a1bb03018dc451df7cfd3
#
_entry.id   cd21d868c33a1bb03018dc451df7cfd3
#
_cell.length_a   1.000
_cell.length_b   1.000
_cell.length_c   1.000
_cell.angle_alpha   90.00
_cell.angle_beta   90.00
_cell.angle_gamma   90.00
#
_symmetry.space_group_name_H-M   'P 1'
#
loop_
_entity.id
_entity.type
_entity.pdbx_description
1 polymer ?
#
loop_
_entity_poly.entity_id
_entity_poly.type
_entity_poly.pdbx_seq_one_letter_code
_entity_poly.pdbx_strand_id
1 'polypeptide(L)'
;MTTKVTDASRAPLEFSDQHVLPEWIDFNGHMNVAYYVVAFDHGVDGLTNYIDIGPEGIDARGTSTFTLEIHINYLQELHLGDPISLTCQLLDYDSKRVHYFFNMYHATENYLAATCEQLLLHVNLRERRSSPFAQPVLSKLETLMVLHRQLPRPEQAGQPIGIRRR
;
A
#
# COMPACT_ATOMS: atom_id res chain seq x y z
N MET A 1 -5.03 0.72 13.70
CA MET A 1 -6.08 -0.23 13.25
C MET A 1 -5.47 -1.09 12.17
N THR A 2 -5.57 -2.42 12.26
CA THR A 2 -4.98 -3.30 11.23
C THR A 2 -6.03 -3.55 10.17
N THR A 3 -5.85 -2.95 9.01
CA THR A 3 -6.73 -3.14 7.84
C THR A 3 -6.55 -4.57 7.31
N LYS A 4 -7.65 -5.31 7.11
CA LYS A 4 -7.61 -6.69 6.61
C LYS A 4 -8.01 -6.72 5.14
N VAL A 5 -7.42 -7.65 4.39
CA VAL A 5 -7.86 -7.97 3.01
C VAL A 5 -9.30 -8.50 3.08
N THR A 6 -10.21 -7.88 2.34
CA THR A 6 -11.63 -8.26 2.33
C THR A 6 -11.89 -9.55 1.56
N ASP A 7 -11.18 -9.75 0.44
CA ASP A 7 -11.26 -10.97 -0.39
C ASP A 7 -9.92 -11.23 -1.10
N ALA A 8 -9.20 -12.23 -0.65
CA ALA A 8 -7.88 -12.62 -1.19
C ALA A 8 -7.96 -13.37 -2.53
N SER A 9 -9.14 -13.76 -2.98
CA SER A 9 -9.34 -14.44 -4.28
C SER A 9 -9.50 -13.45 -5.44
N ARG A 10 -9.63 -12.15 -5.13
CA ARG A 10 -9.83 -11.08 -6.11
C ARG A 10 -8.54 -10.30 -6.37
N ALA A 11 -8.48 -9.74 -7.58
CA ALA A 11 -7.44 -8.80 -7.99
C ALA A 11 -8.10 -7.51 -8.50
N PRO A 12 -7.67 -6.34 -8.03
CA PRO A 12 -6.64 -6.09 -7.00
C PRO A 12 -7.10 -6.53 -5.59
N LEU A 13 -6.18 -6.61 -4.63
CA LEU A 13 -6.54 -6.77 -3.21
C LEU A 13 -7.32 -5.55 -2.75
N GLU A 14 -8.36 -5.75 -1.93
CA GLU A 14 -9.19 -4.69 -1.40
C GLU A 14 -9.06 -4.59 0.13
N PHE A 15 -9.02 -3.35 0.63
CA PHE A 15 -8.95 -3.00 2.04
C PHE A 15 -9.99 -1.93 2.34
N SER A 16 -10.75 -2.10 3.40
CA SER A 16 -11.76 -1.14 3.87
C SER A 16 -11.57 -0.87 5.37
N ASP A 17 -12.52 -0.16 5.96
CA ASP A 17 -12.63 0.17 7.39
C ASP A 17 -11.76 1.33 7.87
N GLN A 18 -11.42 2.26 6.99
CA GLN A 18 -10.81 3.54 7.39
C GLN A 18 -11.77 4.70 7.17
N HIS A 19 -11.63 5.73 7.99
CA HIS A 19 -12.34 7.01 7.84
C HIS A 19 -11.37 8.15 8.13
N VAL A 20 -11.59 9.30 7.51
CA VAL A 20 -10.83 10.51 7.80
C VAL A 20 -11.14 10.99 9.22
N LEU A 21 -10.09 11.04 10.08
CA LEU A 21 -10.20 11.38 11.49
C LEU A 21 -10.11 12.91 11.70
N PRO A 22 -10.66 13.45 12.81
CA PRO A 22 -10.58 14.89 13.10
C PRO A 22 -9.14 15.43 13.12
N GLU A 23 -8.19 14.69 13.68
CA GLU A 23 -6.78 15.04 13.75
C GLU A 23 -6.05 15.00 12.39
N TRP A 24 -6.71 14.49 11.35
CA TRP A 24 -6.19 14.45 10.00
C TRP A 24 -6.53 15.69 9.17
N ILE A 25 -7.43 16.54 9.67
CA ILE A 25 -7.89 17.75 8.96
C ILE A 25 -6.93 18.91 9.21
N ASP A 26 -6.53 19.59 8.14
CA ASP A 26 -5.70 20.78 8.21
C ASP A 26 -6.53 22.08 8.16
N PHE A 27 -5.80 23.21 8.15
CA PHE A 27 -6.41 24.53 8.13
C PHE A 27 -7.22 24.85 6.86
N ASN A 28 -7.08 24.05 5.79
CA ASN A 28 -7.87 24.20 4.57
C ASN A 28 -9.23 23.47 4.66
N GLY A 29 -9.45 22.70 5.73
CA GLY A 29 -10.71 21.99 5.96
C GLY A 29 -10.81 20.62 5.30
N HIS A 30 -9.73 20.11 4.74
CA HIS A 30 -9.65 18.77 4.15
C HIS A 30 -8.47 17.98 4.71
N MET A 31 -8.41 16.68 4.39
CA MET A 31 -7.35 15.76 4.85
C MET A 31 -5.97 16.27 4.45
N ASN A 32 -5.10 16.47 5.43
CA ASN A 32 -3.74 16.92 5.23
C ASN A 32 -2.90 15.86 4.49
N VAL A 33 -1.99 16.32 3.65
CA VAL A 33 -1.09 15.54 2.80
C VAL A 33 -0.40 14.37 3.53
N ALA A 34 0.02 14.58 4.78
CA ALA A 34 0.73 13.58 5.58
C ALA A 34 -0.16 12.38 5.95
N TYR A 35 -1.44 12.61 6.15
CA TYR A 35 -2.35 11.54 6.57
C TYR A 35 -2.80 10.61 5.44
N TYR A 36 -2.68 11.03 4.18
CA TYR A 36 -2.76 10.10 3.04
C TYR A 36 -1.66 9.04 3.14
N VAL A 37 -0.43 9.43 3.55
CA VAL A 37 0.66 8.47 3.79
C VAL A 37 0.29 7.50 4.91
N VAL A 38 -0.26 7.99 6.02
CA VAL A 38 -0.71 7.16 7.15
C VAL A 38 -1.79 6.18 6.72
N ALA A 39 -2.79 6.64 5.95
CA ALA A 39 -3.86 5.78 5.47
C ALA A 39 -3.35 4.69 4.51
N PHE A 40 -2.39 5.02 3.63
CA PHE A 40 -1.72 4.02 2.78
C PHE A 40 -0.88 3.04 3.60
N ASP A 41 -0.20 3.51 4.66
CA ASP A 41 0.61 2.66 5.54
C ASP A 41 -0.23 1.60 6.28
N HIS A 42 -1.46 1.93 6.67
CA HIS A 42 -2.42 0.93 7.15
C HIS A 42 -2.74 -0.14 6.08
N GLY A 43 -2.79 0.26 4.80
CA GLY A 43 -2.93 -0.69 3.68
C GLY A 43 -1.69 -1.57 3.51
N VAL A 44 -0.49 -1.01 3.74
CA VAL A 44 0.78 -1.76 3.75
C VAL A 44 0.79 -2.81 4.85
N ASP A 45 0.32 -2.48 6.05
CA ASP A 45 0.14 -3.45 7.13
C ASP A 45 -0.79 -4.60 6.71
N GLY A 46 -1.89 -4.28 6.02
CA GLY A 46 -2.80 -5.28 5.46
C GLY A 46 -2.14 -6.20 4.43
N LEU A 47 -1.36 -5.64 3.49
CA LEU A 47 -0.61 -6.39 2.48
C LEU A 47 0.46 -7.28 3.14
N THR A 48 1.26 -6.72 4.04
CA THR A 48 2.35 -7.44 4.70
C THR A 48 1.83 -8.53 5.63
N ASN A 49 0.69 -8.34 6.30
CA ASN A 49 0.01 -9.40 7.05
C ASN A 49 -0.50 -10.51 6.11
N TYR A 50 -1.06 -10.16 4.95
CA TYR A 50 -1.52 -11.15 3.98
C TYR A 50 -0.39 -12.05 3.47
N ILE A 51 0.82 -11.53 3.28
CA ILE A 51 2.01 -12.30 2.87
C ILE A 51 2.86 -12.82 4.05
N ASP A 52 2.34 -12.79 5.29
CA ASP A 52 2.97 -13.31 6.53
C ASP A 52 4.28 -12.60 6.96
N ILE A 53 4.45 -11.35 6.60
CA ILE A 53 5.59 -10.53 7.04
C ILE A 53 5.16 -9.23 7.75
N GLY A 54 3.88 -9.13 8.11
CA GLY A 54 3.31 -7.98 8.79
C GLY A 54 3.90 -7.73 10.19
N PRO A 55 3.49 -6.62 10.84
CA PRO A 55 4.01 -6.22 12.14
C PRO A 55 3.83 -7.29 13.22
N GLU A 56 2.77 -8.07 13.13
CA GLU A 56 2.58 -9.23 14.01
C GLU A 56 3.67 -10.30 13.78
N GLY A 57 4.41 -10.63 14.84
CA GLY A 57 5.45 -11.65 14.78
C GLY A 57 6.85 -11.17 14.33
N ILE A 58 7.07 -9.85 14.19
CA ILE A 58 8.40 -9.28 13.92
C ILE A 58 9.44 -9.79 14.91
N ASP A 59 9.11 -9.79 16.21
CA ASP A 59 10.02 -10.23 17.26
C ASP A 59 10.42 -11.73 17.12
N ALA A 60 9.46 -12.56 16.73
CA ALA A 60 9.70 -13.99 16.54
C ALA A 60 10.54 -14.26 15.28
N ARG A 61 10.27 -13.55 14.18
CA ARG A 61 11.00 -13.71 12.92
C ARG A 61 12.37 -13.03 12.93
N GLY A 62 12.51 -11.91 13.66
CA GLY A 62 13.69 -11.04 13.62
C GLY A 62 13.88 -10.33 12.28
N THR A 63 12.80 -10.25 11.47
CA THR A 63 12.79 -9.59 10.16
C THR A 63 11.60 -8.64 10.04
N SER A 64 11.75 -7.61 9.21
CA SER A 64 10.72 -6.60 8.93
C SER A 64 10.84 -6.10 7.50
N THR A 65 10.01 -5.12 7.13
CA THR A 65 10.11 -4.42 5.86
C THR A 65 10.39 -2.94 6.07
N PHE A 66 11.23 -2.36 5.21
CA PHE A 66 11.48 -0.92 5.15
C PHE A 66 11.01 -0.38 3.81
N THR A 67 10.28 0.73 3.86
CA THR A 67 9.96 1.48 2.64
C THR A 67 11.20 2.15 2.10
N LEU A 68 11.55 1.87 0.85
CA LEU A 68 12.69 2.49 0.16
C LEU A 68 12.27 3.72 -0.62
N GLU A 69 11.11 3.67 -1.24
CA GLU A 69 10.62 4.69 -2.15
C GLU A 69 9.09 4.74 -2.10
N ILE A 70 8.57 5.95 -2.18
CA ILE A 70 7.14 6.23 -2.21
C ILE A 70 6.86 7.37 -3.19
N HIS A 71 5.88 7.20 -4.06
CA HIS A 71 5.38 8.22 -4.96
C HIS A 71 3.87 8.33 -4.83
N ILE A 72 3.37 9.48 -4.38
CA ILE A 72 1.95 9.73 -4.17
C ILE A 72 1.46 10.79 -5.14
N ASN A 73 0.29 10.55 -5.76
CA ASN A 73 -0.46 11.54 -6.50
C ASN A 73 -1.76 11.84 -5.75
N TYR A 74 -1.99 13.11 -5.45
CA TYR A 74 -3.21 13.63 -4.82
C TYR A 74 -4.13 14.11 -5.93
N LEU A 75 -5.33 13.56 -6.05
CA LEU A 75 -6.22 13.75 -7.19
C LEU A 75 -7.51 14.48 -6.79
N GLN A 76 -8.09 14.11 -5.65
CA GLN A 76 -9.30 14.73 -5.10
C GLN A 76 -9.22 14.77 -3.57
N GLU A 77 -9.86 15.78 -2.99
CA GLU A 77 -9.87 16.01 -1.55
C GLU A 77 -10.74 14.97 -0.82
N LEU A 78 -10.35 14.70 0.44
CA LEU A 78 -11.14 13.95 1.40
C LEU A 78 -11.40 14.85 2.62
N HIS A 79 -12.61 14.75 3.19
CA HIS A 79 -13.07 15.58 4.29
C HIS A 79 -13.28 14.75 5.56
N LEU A 80 -13.50 15.44 6.69
CA LEU A 80 -13.77 14.81 7.98
C LEU A 80 -14.91 13.77 7.89
N GLY A 81 -14.61 12.55 8.31
CA GLY A 81 -15.56 11.45 8.36
C GLY A 81 -15.74 10.69 7.05
N ASP A 82 -15.12 11.12 5.96
CA ASP A 82 -15.20 10.41 4.69
C ASP A 82 -14.67 8.99 4.82
N PRO A 83 -15.41 7.98 4.34
CA PRO A 83 -14.98 6.60 4.37
C PRO A 83 -13.93 6.35 3.28
N ILE A 84 -12.86 5.66 3.64
CA ILE A 84 -11.74 5.33 2.76
C ILE A 84 -11.74 3.83 2.44
N SER A 85 -11.60 3.50 1.16
CA SER A 85 -11.23 2.16 0.71
C SER A 85 -9.93 2.20 -0.10
N LEU A 86 -9.13 1.16 0.03
CA LEU A 86 -7.87 1.01 -0.69
C LEU A 86 -7.94 -0.24 -1.58
N THR A 87 -7.32 -0.15 -2.75
CA THR A 87 -6.99 -1.33 -3.56
C THR A 87 -5.49 -1.41 -3.76
N CYS A 88 -4.93 -2.63 -3.78
CA CYS A 88 -3.51 -2.86 -3.98
C CYS A 88 -3.27 -3.81 -5.15
N GLN A 89 -2.42 -3.38 -6.08
CA GLN A 89 -1.91 -4.20 -7.17
C GLN A 89 -0.41 -4.44 -6.97
N LEU A 90 -0.01 -5.72 -6.89
CA LEU A 90 1.40 -6.10 -6.94
C LEU A 90 1.90 -5.87 -8.39
N LEU A 91 2.94 -5.07 -8.56
CA LEU A 91 3.52 -4.73 -9.86
C LEU A 91 4.72 -5.59 -10.20
N ASP A 92 5.56 -5.88 -9.19
CA ASP A 92 6.76 -6.69 -9.33
C ASP A 92 7.29 -7.16 -7.96
N TYR A 93 8.14 -8.17 -7.94
CA TYR A 93 8.87 -8.58 -6.73
C TYR A 93 10.14 -9.36 -7.11
N ASP A 94 11.11 -9.38 -6.19
CA ASP A 94 12.28 -10.25 -6.28
C ASP A 94 12.50 -11.02 -4.96
N SER A 95 13.67 -11.56 -4.77
CA SER A 95 14.00 -12.35 -3.57
C SER A 95 13.90 -11.59 -2.25
N LYS A 96 13.82 -10.24 -2.25
CA LYS A 96 13.83 -9.39 -1.06
C LYS A 96 13.11 -8.04 -1.19
N ARG A 97 12.53 -7.72 -2.34
CA ARG A 97 11.81 -6.47 -2.57
C ARG A 97 10.41 -6.75 -3.11
N VAL A 98 9.47 -5.86 -2.79
CA VAL A 98 8.09 -5.88 -3.29
C VAL A 98 7.76 -4.50 -3.83
N HIS A 99 7.33 -4.42 -5.08
CA HIS A 99 6.88 -3.23 -5.77
C HIS A 99 5.37 -3.31 -5.99
N TYR A 100 4.62 -2.36 -5.47
CA TYR A 100 3.17 -2.37 -5.52
C TYR A 100 2.59 -0.97 -5.68
N PHE A 101 1.29 -0.93 -6.02
CA PHE A 101 0.55 0.27 -6.29
C PHE A 101 -0.80 0.26 -5.57
N PHE A 102 -1.07 1.28 -4.78
CA PHE A 102 -2.35 1.50 -4.13
C PHE A 102 -3.17 2.57 -4.86
N ASN A 103 -4.48 2.33 -4.94
CA ASN A 103 -5.47 3.38 -5.16
C ASN A 103 -6.25 3.61 -3.86
N MET A 104 -6.52 4.88 -3.55
CA MET A 104 -7.37 5.32 -2.45
C MET A 104 -8.65 5.91 -3.02
N TYR A 105 -9.79 5.37 -2.62
CA TYR A 105 -11.11 5.81 -3.04
C TYR A 105 -11.91 6.36 -1.86
N HIS A 106 -12.77 7.33 -2.13
CA HIS A 106 -13.91 7.62 -1.25
C HIS A 106 -14.88 6.43 -1.35
N ALA A 107 -15.04 5.66 -0.26
CA ALA A 107 -15.68 4.35 -0.31
C ALA A 107 -17.17 4.37 -0.70
N THR A 108 -17.87 5.49 -0.49
CA THR A 108 -19.29 5.64 -0.85
C THR A 108 -19.48 6.28 -2.22
N GLU A 109 -18.72 7.33 -2.52
CA GLU A 109 -18.87 8.10 -3.78
C GLU A 109 -18.04 7.51 -4.93
N ASN A 110 -17.12 6.57 -4.61
CA ASN A 110 -16.30 5.81 -5.58
C ASN A 110 -15.37 6.66 -6.47
N TYR A 111 -15.04 7.89 -6.07
CA TYR A 111 -14.00 8.65 -6.77
C TYR A 111 -12.61 8.29 -6.27
N LEU A 112 -11.62 8.35 -7.16
CA LEU A 112 -10.22 8.14 -6.86
C LEU A 112 -9.64 9.38 -6.20
N ALA A 113 -9.35 9.32 -4.90
CA ALA A 113 -8.83 10.44 -4.12
C ALA A 113 -7.30 10.57 -4.25
N ALA A 114 -6.57 9.46 -4.22
CA ALA A 114 -5.12 9.45 -4.32
C ALA A 114 -4.59 8.12 -4.86
N THR A 115 -3.34 8.11 -5.34
CA THR A 115 -2.61 6.89 -5.68
C THR A 115 -1.26 6.88 -4.99
N CYS A 116 -0.72 5.69 -4.71
CA CYS A 116 0.55 5.52 -4.03
C CYS A 116 1.32 4.33 -4.62
N GLU A 117 2.45 4.61 -5.26
CA GLU A 117 3.41 3.60 -5.70
C GLU A 117 4.51 3.46 -4.66
N GLN A 118 4.85 2.22 -4.29
CA GLN A 118 5.85 1.97 -3.24
C GLN A 118 6.76 0.79 -3.58
N LEU A 119 7.99 0.90 -3.06
CA LEU A 119 8.99 -0.16 -3.07
C LEU A 119 9.38 -0.50 -1.63
N LEU A 120 9.13 -1.75 -1.21
CA LEU A 120 9.57 -2.29 0.08
C LEU A 120 10.81 -3.15 -0.06
N LEU A 121 11.63 -3.15 1.00
CA LEU A 121 12.79 -4.02 1.18
C LEU A 121 12.62 -4.87 2.44
N HIS A 122 12.78 -6.17 2.32
CA HIS A 122 12.85 -7.10 3.45
C HIS A 122 14.22 -7.04 4.12
N VAL A 123 14.24 -6.90 5.44
CA VAL A 123 15.45 -6.67 6.23
C VAL A 123 15.54 -7.64 7.42
N ASN A 124 16.74 -8.07 7.73
CA ASN A 124 17.09 -8.72 8.99
C ASN A 124 17.40 -7.62 10.01
N LEU A 125 16.61 -7.55 11.08
CA LEU A 125 16.72 -6.49 12.10
C LEU A 125 17.97 -6.63 12.98
N ARG A 126 18.46 -7.88 13.19
CA ARG A 126 19.67 -8.13 13.99
C ARG A 126 20.92 -7.72 13.22
N GLU A 127 21.00 -8.13 11.95
CA GLU A 127 22.13 -7.84 11.08
C GLU A 127 22.06 -6.44 10.43
N ARG A 128 20.92 -5.77 10.53
CA ARG A 128 20.62 -4.45 9.95
C ARG A 128 20.95 -4.35 8.45
N ARG A 129 20.61 -5.39 7.73
CA ARG A 129 20.83 -5.50 6.28
C ARG A 129 19.65 -6.18 5.58
N SER A 130 19.57 -6.01 4.27
CA SER A 130 18.56 -6.71 3.46
C SER A 130 18.77 -8.23 3.56
N SER A 131 17.66 -8.97 3.59
CA SER A 131 17.65 -10.43 3.59
C SER A 131 16.58 -10.98 2.65
N PRO A 132 16.78 -12.18 2.09
CA PRO A 132 15.74 -12.80 1.26
C PRO A 132 14.47 -13.11 2.06
N PHE A 133 13.33 -13.11 1.37
CA PHE A 133 12.10 -13.66 1.89
C PHE A 133 12.21 -15.17 2.12
N ALA A 134 11.49 -15.68 3.11
CA ALA A 134 11.28 -17.10 3.27
C ALA A 134 10.43 -17.67 2.11
N GLN A 135 10.61 -18.96 1.79
CA GLN A 135 9.92 -19.61 0.67
C GLN A 135 8.37 -19.48 0.74
N PRO A 136 7.71 -19.59 1.91
CA PRO A 136 6.26 -19.40 1.98
C PRO A 136 5.80 -18.00 1.53
N VAL A 137 6.57 -16.95 1.84
CA VAL A 137 6.30 -15.57 1.40
C VAL A 137 6.40 -15.45 -0.12
N LEU A 138 7.48 -16.00 -0.70
CA LEU A 138 7.69 -16.02 -2.16
C LEU A 138 6.54 -16.75 -2.88
N SER A 139 6.07 -17.87 -2.33
CA SER A 139 4.94 -18.60 -2.90
C SER A 139 3.63 -17.79 -2.87
N LYS A 140 3.39 -17.00 -1.83
CA LYS A 140 2.25 -16.08 -1.77
C LYS A 140 2.38 -14.94 -2.78
N LEU A 141 3.57 -14.34 -2.89
CA LEU A 141 3.84 -13.29 -3.89
C LEU A 141 3.66 -13.81 -5.31
N GLU A 142 4.11 -15.03 -5.62
CA GLU A 142 3.89 -15.67 -6.92
C GLU A 142 2.41 -15.86 -7.21
N THR A 143 1.65 -16.36 -6.24
CA THR A 143 0.19 -16.54 -6.38
C THR A 143 -0.51 -15.22 -6.66
N LEU A 144 -0.17 -14.15 -5.92
CA LEU A 144 -0.68 -12.80 -6.18
C LEU A 144 -0.30 -12.31 -7.57
N MET A 145 0.95 -12.50 -7.96
CA MET A 145 1.45 -12.03 -9.25
C MET A 145 0.70 -12.67 -10.43
N VAL A 146 0.35 -13.96 -10.33
CA VAL A 146 -0.45 -14.64 -11.37
C VAL A 146 -1.79 -13.93 -11.61
N LEU A 147 -2.45 -13.48 -10.54
CA LEU A 147 -3.72 -12.75 -10.64
C LEU A 147 -3.49 -11.30 -11.10
N HIS A 148 -2.51 -10.61 -10.51
CA HIS A 148 -2.31 -9.19 -10.71
C HIS A 148 -1.70 -8.83 -12.08
N ARG A 149 -0.99 -9.76 -12.74
CA ARG A 149 -0.50 -9.60 -14.12
C ARG A 149 -1.63 -9.50 -15.15
N GLN A 150 -2.85 -9.92 -14.81
CA GLN A 150 -4.01 -9.80 -15.67
C GLN A 150 -4.65 -8.40 -15.62
N LEU A 151 -4.30 -7.60 -14.62
CA LEU A 151 -4.77 -6.23 -14.48
C LEU A 151 -3.97 -5.29 -15.39
N PRO A 152 -4.59 -4.24 -15.92
CA PRO A 152 -3.85 -3.17 -16.60
C PRO A 152 -2.86 -2.52 -15.62
N ARG A 153 -1.67 -2.15 -16.11
CA ARG A 153 -0.72 -1.38 -15.31
C ARG A 153 -1.33 -0.02 -15.00
N PRO A 154 -1.31 0.46 -13.74
CA PRO A 154 -1.80 1.79 -13.40
C PRO A 154 -1.08 2.89 -14.19
N GLU A 155 -1.83 3.87 -14.70
CA GLU A 155 -1.27 4.95 -15.55
C GLU A 155 -0.21 5.78 -14.83
N GLN A 156 -0.35 5.96 -13.52
CA GLN A 156 0.59 6.73 -12.70
C GLN A 156 1.83 5.94 -12.29
N ALA A 157 1.85 4.62 -12.52
CA ALA A 157 2.98 3.78 -12.11
C ALA A 157 4.24 4.06 -12.96
N GLY A 158 5.36 4.37 -12.28
CA GLY A 158 6.65 4.68 -12.89
C GLY A 158 6.72 6.08 -13.51
N GLN A 159 5.76 6.95 -13.23
CA GLN A 159 5.74 8.30 -13.79
C GLN A 159 6.67 9.23 -13.00
N PRO A 160 7.56 9.99 -13.65
CA PRO A 160 8.41 10.96 -12.97
C PRO A 160 7.61 12.17 -12.51
N ILE A 161 8.06 12.79 -11.42
CA ILE A 161 7.54 14.09 -10.97
C ILE A 161 7.97 15.15 -11.98
N GLY A 162 7.02 15.98 -12.42
CA GLY A 162 7.32 17.06 -13.36
C GLY A 162 6.07 17.81 -13.81
N ILE A 163 6.29 18.99 -14.40
CA ILE A 163 5.23 19.79 -14.99
C ILE A 163 4.90 19.19 -16.37
N ARG A 164 3.72 18.59 -16.51
CA ARG A 164 3.24 18.09 -17.81
C ARG A 164 2.71 19.25 -18.62
N ARG A 165 3.45 19.64 -19.68
CA ARG A 165 2.99 20.64 -20.65
C ARG A 165 2.22 19.93 -21.76
N ARG A 166 0.99 20.43 -22.02
CA ARG A 166 0.15 20.00 -23.14
C ARG A 166 0.68 20.59 -24.43
#